data_400b741ccb4ad77763e0ce43d0f131e5
#
_entry.id   400b741ccb4ad77763e0ce43d0f131e5
#
_cell.length_a   1.000
_cell.length_b   1.000
_cell.length_c   1.000
_cell.angle_alpha   90.00
_cell.angle_beta   90.00
_cell.angle_gamma   90.00
#
_symmetry.space_group_name_H-M   'P 1'
#
loop_
_entity.id
_entity.type
_entity.pdbx_description
1 polymer ?
#
loop_
_entity_poly.entity_id
_entity_poly.type
_entity_poly.pdbx_seq_one_letter_code
_entity_poly.pdbx_strand_id
1 'polypeptide(L)'
;GILMFLVILGTMVALMIRAGGSKAYGDWAVSHIKTKSGALWSTFILAIVLGVDDYFNNLTTGNVMRPVADGHHISRAKLSYMCDATAAPVCIMMPVSSWAAAVTGVIGNEEVGFQIFLRAIPFNYYAILTLVFIIVMTCLNIDYGPMRTHELNAAKGDLYTTPERPFENAAEMKFNPDGKVIDLVIPVIILIIGCVSSMIYVGFQNGGHDLITAFANTSAFDALPLGSLIALIINMI
;
A
#
# COMPACT_ATOMS: atom_id res chain seq x y z
N GLY A 1 10.58 -17.02 -0.63
CA GLY A 1 9.27 -16.50 -0.45
C GLY A 1 9.20 -15.08 0.07
N ILE A 2 8.30 -14.82 1.01
CA ILE A 2 7.85 -13.48 1.41
C ILE A 2 8.96 -12.55 1.93
N LEU A 3 9.93 -13.07 2.68
CA LEU A 3 11.09 -12.27 3.14
C LEU A 3 11.90 -11.70 1.98
N MET A 4 12.09 -12.48 0.91
CA MET A 4 12.78 -11.99 -0.28
C MET A 4 11.98 -10.89 -0.97
N PHE A 5 10.67 -11.05 -1.07
CA PHE A 5 9.75 -10.02 -1.58
C PHE A 5 9.87 -8.72 -0.79
N LEU A 6 9.84 -8.79 0.55
CA LEU A 6 9.95 -7.60 1.40
C LEU A 6 11.29 -6.88 1.26
N VAL A 7 12.39 -7.62 1.09
CA VAL A 7 13.73 -7.02 0.87
C VAL A 7 13.77 -6.31 -0.48
N ILE A 8 13.27 -6.94 -1.55
CA ILE A 8 13.21 -6.35 -2.89
C ILE A 8 12.33 -5.10 -2.87
N LEU A 9 11.16 -5.19 -2.25
CA LEU A 9 10.22 -4.08 -2.09
C LEU A 9 10.86 -2.91 -1.33
N GLY A 10 11.48 -3.18 -0.18
CA GLY A 10 12.21 -2.16 0.58
C GLY A 10 13.32 -1.49 -0.24
N THR A 11 14.03 -2.27 -1.06
CA THR A 11 15.04 -1.74 -1.98
C THR A 11 14.43 -0.82 -3.03
N MET A 12 13.30 -1.21 -3.64
CA MET A 12 12.58 -0.35 -4.60
C MET A 12 12.11 0.95 -3.96
N VAL A 13 11.52 0.89 -2.76
CA VAL A 13 11.11 2.08 -2.02
C VAL A 13 12.30 3.00 -1.74
N ALA A 14 13.45 2.44 -1.32
CA ALA A 14 14.66 3.21 -1.10
C ALA A 14 15.17 3.88 -2.39
N LEU A 15 15.10 3.20 -3.53
CA LEU A 15 15.46 3.77 -4.84
C LEU A 15 14.53 4.91 -5.24
N MET A 16 13.19 4.76 -5.08
CA MET A 16 12.21 5.82 -5.37
C MET A 16 12.43 7.06 -4.50
N ILE A 17 12.79 6.87 -3.22
CA ILE A 17 13.13 7.97 -2.32
C ILE A 17 14.41 8.66 -2.80
N ARG A 18 15.47 7.89 -3.10
CA ARG A 18 16.76 8.44 -3.59
C ARG A 18 16.64 9.13 -4.94
N ALA A 19 15.80 8.63 -5.84
CA ALA A 19 15.48 9.27 -7.12
C ALA A 19 14.76 10.62 -6.93
N GLY A 20 14.21 10.88 -5.74
CA GLY A 20 13.46 12.11 -5.44
C GLY A 20 11.99 12.05 -5.80
N GLY A 21 11.52 10.93 -6.34
CA GLY A 21 10.14 10.76 -6.78
C GLY A 21 9.11 10.94 -5.66
N SER A 22 9.37 10.38 -4.48
CA SER A 22 8.49 10.53 -3.32
C SER A 22 8.37 11.98 -2.85
N LYS A 23 9.49 12.75 -2.86
CA LYS A 23 9.47 14.16 -2.52
C LYS A 23 8.73 14.98 -3.57
N ALA A 24 9.04 14.78 -4.85
CA ALA A 24 8.37 15.46 -5.95
C ALA A 24 6.85 15.24 -5.95
N TYR A 25 6.41 14.00 -5.66
CA TYR A 25 4.99 13.71 -5.49
C TYR A 25 4.41 14.44 -4.28
N GLY A 26 5.11 14.47 -3.16
CA GLY A 26 4.69 15.19 -1.97
C GLY A 26 4.51 16.68 -2.23
N ASP A 27 5.49 17.32 -2.86
CA ASP A 27 5.44 18.75 -3.24
C ASP A 27 4.29 19.03 -4.23
N TRP A 28 4.09 18.15 -5.22
CA TRP A 28 2.96 18.23 -6.14
C TRP A 28 1.62 18.08 -5.41
N ALA A 29 1.50 17.07 -4.55
CA ALA A 29 0.28 16.79 -3.81
C ALA A 29 -0.07 17.92 -2.83
N VAL A 30 0.92 18.49 -2.11
CA VAL A 30 0.70 19.66 -1.24
C VAL A 30 0.21 20.87 -2.03
N SER A 31 0.68 21.05 -3.27
CA SER A 31 0.23 22.16 -4.14
C SER A 31 -1.20 21.98 -4.65
N HIS A 32 -1.66 20.76 -4.85
CA HIS A 32 -2.98 20.44 -5.42
C HIS A 32 -4.01 20.06 -4.36
N ILE A 33 -3.60 19.36 -3.31
CA ILE A 33 -4.43 19.00 -2.17
C ILE A 33 -4.40 20.16 -1.19
N LYS A 34 -5.52 20.85 -1.00
CA LYS A 34 -5.58 22.07 -0.18
C LYS A 34 -6.16 21.85 1.21
N THR A 35 -6.64 20.64 1.51
CA THR A 35 -7.35 20.36 2.76
C THR A 35 -6.83 19.08 3.42
N LYS A 36 -6.88 19.05 4.75
CA LYS A 36 -6.57 17.87 5.56
C LYS A 36 -7.41 16.66 5.13
N SER A 37 -8.72 16.87 4.92
CA SER A 37 -9.61 15.80 4.44
C SER A 37 -9.20 15.31 3.05
N GLY A 38 -8.78 16.21 2.15
CA GLY A 38 -8.25 15.84 0.83
C GLY A 38 -7.00 14.96 0.92
N ALA A 39 -6.09 15.23 1.86
CA ALA A 39 -4.91 14.42 2.09
C ALA A 39 -5.28 13.01 2.61
N LEU A 40 -6.24 12.92 3.53
CA LEU A 40 -6.77 11.64 4.02
C LEU A 40 -7.46 10.83 2.92
N TRP A 41 -8.29 11.48 2.09
CA TRP A 41 -8.91 10.83 0.93
C TRP A 41 -7.89 10.35 -0.09
N SER A 42 -6.85 11.14 -0.37
CA SER A 42 -5.77 10.74 -1.27
C SER A 42 -5.02 9.53 -0.74
N THR A 43 -4.78 9.47 0.58
CA THR A 43 -4.18 8.30 1.24
C THR A 43 -5.07 7.07 1.06
N PHE A 44 -6.36 7.20 1.31
CA PHE A 44 -7.34 6.11 1.19
C PHE A 44 -7.45 5.60 -0.26
N ILE A 45 -7.55 6.51 -1.23
CA ILE A 45 -7.64 6.15 -2.66
C ILE A 45 -6.36 5.45 -3.12
N LEU A 46 -5.19 5.98 -2.74
CA LEU A 46 -3.91 5.35 -3.08
C LEU A 46 -3.83 3.94 -2.50
N ALA A 47 -4.24 3.74 -1.25
CA ALA A 47 -4.26 2.41 -0.63
C ALA A 47 -5.25 1.45 -1.34
N ILE A 48 -6.38 1.92 -1.86
CA ILE A 48 -7.28 1.09 -2.69
C ILE A 48 -6.57 0.68 -3.99
N VAL A 49 -5.92 1.60 -4.68
CA VAL A 49 -5.22 1.30 -5.95
C VAL A 49 -4.08 0.29 -5.75
N LEU A 50 -3.41 0.35 -4.60
CA LEU A 50 -2.30 -0.54 -4.27
C LEU A 50 -2.73 -1.86 -3.60
N GLY A 51 -4.01 -2.21 -3.63
CA GLY A 51 -4.59 -3.34 -2.90
C GLY A 51 -4.20 -4.75 -3.35
N VAL A 52 -3.19 -4.90 -4.21
CA VAL A 52 -2.69 -6.20 -4.68
C VAL A 52 -1.99 -6.98 -3.56
N ASP A 53 -1.27 -6.28 -2.70
CA ASP A 53 -0.57 -6.85 -1.54
C ASP A 53 -0.56 -5.85 -0.38
N ASP A 54 -0.83 -6.32 0.84
CA ASP A 54 -0.99 -5.46 2.01
C ASP A 54 0.34 -4.89 2.53
N TYR A 55 1.43 -5.65 2.48
CA TYR A 55 2.77 -5.15 2.85
C TYR A 55 3.25 -4.07 1.89
N PHE A 56 3.11 -4.33 0.60
CA PHE A 56 3.43 -3.37 -0.44
C PHE A 56 2.59 -2.10 -0.30
N ASN A 57 1.29 -2.26 -0.10
CA ASN A 57 0.36 -1.16 0.10
C ASN A 57 0.79 -0.27 1.28
N ASN A 58 1.00 -0.88 2.44
CA ASN A 58 1.37 -0.17 3.67
C ASN A 58 2.67 0.63 3.52
N LEU A 59 3.73 -0.04 3.04
CA LEU A 59 5.03 0.60 2.85
C LEU A 59 4.99 1.73 1.82
N THR A 60 4.34 1.49 0.68
CA THR A 60 4.29 2.47 -0.41
C THR A 60 3.40 3.65 -0.05
N THR A 61 2.17 3.39 0.41
CA THR A 61 1.24 4.45 0.81
C THR A 61 1.82 5.30 1.94
N GLY A 62 2.42 4.67 2.96
CA GLY A 62 3.04 5.38 4.07
C GLY A 62 4.19 6.31 3.63
N ASN A 63 5.09 5.81 2.78
CA ASN A 63 6.22 6.62 2.31
C ASN A 63 5.78 7.74 1.35
N VAL A 64 4.85 7.45 0.43
CA VAL A 64 4.35 8.40 -0.56
C VAL A 64 3.52 9.50 0.09
N MET A 65 2.65 9.15 1.03
CA MET A 65 1.73 10.09 1.67
C MET A 65 2.32 10.84 2.86
N ARG A 66 3.49 10.40 3.34
CA ARG A 66 4.18 11.04 4.46
C ARG A 66 4.39 12.56 4.27
N PRO A 67 5.04 13.03 3.19
CA PRO A 67 5.23 14.48 2.99
C PRO A 67 3.90 15.24 2.82
N VAL A 68 2.88 14.61 2.25
CA VAL A 68 1.54 15.19 2.11
C VAL A 68 0.88 15.34 3.49
N ALA A 69 0.95 14.30 4.32
CA ALA A 69 0.41 14.31 5.68
C ALA A 69 1.10 15.38 6.55
N ASP A 70 2.42 15.49 6.44
CA ASP A 70 3.21 16.49 7.17
C ASP A 70 2.82 17.91 6.77
N GLY A 71 2.69 18.18 5.50
CA GLY A 71 2.27 19.48 4.96
C GLY A 71 0.86 19.91 5.40
N HIS A 72 0.00 18.94 5.77
CA HIS A 72 -1.37 19.19 6.24
C HIS A 72 -1.53 19.00 7.76
N HIS A 73 -0.43 18.91 8.51
CA HIS A 73 -0.44 18.72 9.96
C HIS A 73 -1.28 17.51 10.40
N ILE A 74 -1.15 16.39 9.67
CA ILE A 74 -1.72 15.09 10.05
C ILE A 74 -0.68 14.35 10.88
N SER A 75 -1.09 13.85 12.05
CA SER A 75 -0.17 13.14 12.94
C SER A 75 0.36 11.85 12.31
N ARG A 76 1.57 11.45 12.69
CA ARG A 76 2.15 10.16 12.28
C ARG A 76 1.27 8.99 12.69
N ALA A 77 0.65 9.08 13.87
CA ALA A 77 -0.28 8.08 14.35
C ALA A 77 -1.49 7.93 13.41
N LYS A 78 -2.07 9.05 12.95
CA LYS A 78 -3.21 8.99 12.04
C LYS A 78 -2.83 8.48 10.65
N LEU A 79 -1.69 8.91 10.12
CA LEU A 79 -1.19 8.37 8.85
C LEU A 79 -0.95 6.87 8.94
N SER A 80 -0.28 6.40 10.00
CA SER A 80 -0.05 4.96 10.22
C SER A 80 -1.36 4.18 10.34
N TYR A 81 -2.33 4.72 11.08
CA TYR A 81 -3.66 4.12 11.18
C TYR A 81 -4.35 4.03 9.81
N MET A 82 -4.30 5.10 9.02
CA MET A 82 -4.91 5.11 7.67
C MET A 82 -4.27 4.06 6.76
N CYS A 83 -2.95 3.93 6.78
CA CYS A 83 -2.24 2.93 5.97
C CYS A 83 -2.60 1.51 6.42
N ASP A 84 -2.43 1.20 7.71
CA ASP A 84 -2.63 -0.12 8.27
C ASP A 84 -4.09 -0.58 8.19
N ALA A 85 -5.02 0.27 8.63
CA ALA A 85 -6.44 -0.04 8.63
C ALA A 85 -7.08 -0.09 7.22
N THR A 86 -6.38 0.35 6.18
CA THR A 86 -6.87 0.27 4.79
C THR A 86 -6.21 -0.89 4.04
N ALA A 87 -4.91 -1.11 4.22
CA ALA A 87 -4.14 -2.04 3.41
C ALA A 87 -4.68 -3.48 3.46
N ALA A 88 -4.76 -4.09 4.62
CA ALA A 88 -5.25 -5.46 4.77
C ALA A 88 -6.75 -5.61 4.42
N PRO A 89 -7.67 -4.74 4.88
CA PRO A 89 -9.06 -4.79 4.48
C PRO A 89 -9.30 -4.67 2.98
N VAL A 90 -8.58 -3.80 2.29
CA VAL A 90 -8.67 -3.69 0.82
C VAL A 90 -8.14 -4.95 0.16
N CYS A 91 -6.97 -5.43 0.56
CA CYS A 91 -6.32 -6.58 -0.02
C CYS A 91 -7.17 -7.86 0.11
N ILE A 92 -7.78 -8.10 1.28
CA ILE A 92 -8.63 -9.30 1.50
C ILE A 92 -9.98 -9.20 0.79
N MET A 93 -10.39 -8.02 0.35
CA MET A 93 -11.61 -7.83 -0.44
C MET A 93 -11.36 -7.80 -1.94
N MET A 94 -10.10 -7.71 -2.37
CA MET A 94 -9.73 -7.74 -3.79
C MET A 94 -9.58 -9.17 -4.31
N PRO A 95 -10.29 -9.53 -5.41
CA PRO A 95 -10.14 -10.84 -6.03
C PRO A 95 -8.71 -11.09 -6.53
N VAL A 96 -8.04 -10.02 -6.95
CA VAL A 96 -6.68 -10.04 -7.49
C VAL A 96 -5.73 -9.54 -6.40
N SER A 97 -5.38 -10.44 -5.46
CA SER A 97 -4.52 -10.08 -4.34
C SER A 97 -3.71 -11.25 -3.80
N SER A 98 -2.64 -10.96 -3.06
CA SER A 98 -1.86 -11.96 -2.34
C SER A 98 -2.71 -12.76 -1.34
N TRP A 99 -3.72 -12.15 -0.74
CA TRP A 99 -4.65 -12.82 0.16
C TRP A 99 -5.58 -13.79 -0.56
N ALA A 100 -6.08 -13.43 -1.75
CA ALA A 100 -6.87 -14.33 -2.58
C ALA A 100 -6.08 -15.60 -2.90
N ALA A 101 -4.81 -15.46 -3.30
CA ALA A 101 -3.93 -16.58 -3.57
C ALA A 101 -3.63 -17.41 -2.30
N ALA A 102 -3.29 -16.75 -1.19
CA ALA A 102 -2.96 -17.44 0.06
C ALA A 102 -4.14 -18.26 0.63
N VAL A 103 -5.35 -17.67 0.66
CA VAL A 103 -6.56 -18.34 1.16
C VAL A 103 -6.96 -19.51 0.26
N THR A 104 -6.88 -19.32 -1.07
CA THR A 104 -7.17 -20.37 -2.04
C THR A 104 -6.25 -21.56 -1.88
N GLY A 105 -4.94 -21.34 -1.67
CA GLY A 105 -3.97 -22.40 -1.48
C GLY A 105 -4.17 -23.27 -0.23
N VAL A 106 -4.81 -22.73 0.82
CA VAL A 106 -5.09 -23.47 2.06
C VAL A 106 -6.19 -24.53 1.88
N ILE A 107 -7.09 -24.34 0.92
CA ILE A 107 -8.25 -25.22 0.73
C ILE A 107 -7.89 -26.52 -0.01
N GLY A 108 -6.71 -26.56 -0.64
CA GLY A 108 -6.20 -27.79 -1.30
C GLY A 108 -6.89 -28.16 -2.63
N ASN A 109 -7.94 -27.42 -3.01
CA ASN A 109 -8.56 -27.44 -4.33
C ASN A 109 -8.70 -25.99 -4.77
N GLU A 110 -7.88 -25.59 -5.71
CA GLU A 110 -7.65 -24.19 -6.03
C GLU A 110 -8.86 -23.52 -6.67
N GLU A 111 -9.58 -24.20 -7.56
CA GLU A 111 -10.80 -23.67 -8.19
C GLU A 111 -11.92 -23.47 -7.16
N VAL A 112 -12.13 -24.46 -6.31
CA VAL A 112 -13.12 -24.38 -5.21
C VAL A 112 -12.70 -23.33 -4.18
N GLY A 113 -11.41 -23.24 -3.87
CA GLY A 113 -10.87 -22.29 -2.92
C GLY A 113 -11.09 -20.84 -3.38
N PHE A 114 -10.83 -20.54 -4.63
CA PHE A 114 -11.07 -19.21 -5.18
C PHE A 114 -12.56 -18.83 -5.16
N GLN A 115 -13.45 -19.76 -5.53
CA GLN A 115 -14.89 -19.51 -5.44
C GLN A 115 -15.36 -19.27 -4.00
N ILE A 116 -14.83 -20.03 -3.03
CA ILE A 116 -15.13 -19.82 -1.60
C ILE A 116 -14.63 -18.44 -1.16
N PHE A 117 -13.41 -18.06 -1.56
CA PHE A 117 -12.86 -16.74 -1.26
C PHE A 117 -13.78 -15.62 -1.77
N LEU A 118 -14.17 -15.67 -3.04
CA LEU A 118 -15.06 -14.65 -3.61
C LEU A 118 -16.42 -14.57 -2.90
N ARG A 119 -16.99 -15.73 -2.52
CA ARG A 119 -18.25 -15.78 -1.78
C ARG A 119 -18.10 -15.28 -0.34
N ALA A 120 -16.91 -15.36 0.25
CA ALA A 120 -16.63 -14.90 1.60
C ALA A 120 -16.46 -13.38 1.70
N ILE A 121 -16.09 -12.69 0.60
CA ILE A 121 -15.87 -11.23 0.59
C ILE A 121 -17.03 -10.45 1.23
N PRO A 122 -18.32 -10.62 0.85
CA PRO A 122 -19.42 -9.86 1.43
C PRO A 122 -19.71 -10.19 2.90
N PHE A 123 -19.14 -11.26 3.43
CA PHE A 123 -19.27 -11.67 4.83
C PHE A 123 -18.05 -11.28 5.67
N ASN A 124 -17.05 -10.63 5.08
CA ASN A 124 -15.91 -10.11 5.82
C ASN A 124 -16.29 -8.78 6.50
N TYR A 125 -17.10 -8.89 7.57
CA TYR A 125 -17.63 -7.73 8.28
C TYR A 125 -16.53 -6.84 8.86
N TYR A 126 -15.40 -7.41 9.30
CA TYR A 126 -14.28 -6.62 9.79
C TYR A 126 -13.75 -5.68 8.70
N ALA A 127 -13.44 -6.20 7.52
CA ALA A 127 -12.92 -5.40 6.43
C ALA A 127 -13.91 -4.31 6.00
N ILE A 128 -15.18 -4.70 5.79
CA ILE A 128 -16.24 -3.77 5.39
C ILE A 128 -16.43 -2.66 6.42
N LEU A 129 -16.59 -3.02 7.70
CA LEU A 129 -16.83 -2.04 8.77
C LEU A 129 -15.63 -1.13 8.99
N THR A 130 -14.39 -1.65 8.86
CA THR A 130 -13.17 -0.85 8.99
C THR A 130 -13.11 0.20 7.87
N LEU A 131 -13.36 -0.18 6.62
CA LEU A 131 -13.38 0.77 5.49
C LEU A 131 -14.50 1.79 5.63
N VAL A 132 -15.71 1.37 6.02
CA VAL A 132 -16.83 2.29 6.30
C VAL A 132 -16.47 3.25 7.43
N PHE A 133 -15.83 2.75 8.49
CA PHE A 133 -15.40 3.58 9.60
C PHE A 133 -14.38 4.65 9.17
N ILE A 134 -13.37 4.28 8.36
CA ILE A 134 -12.41 5.23 7.80
C ILE A 134 -13.11 6.30 6.95
N ILE A 135 -14.04 5.89 6.08
CA ILE A 135 -14.84 6.80 5.26
C ILE A 135 -15.61 7.79 6.14
N VAL A 136 -16.34 7.29 7.14
CA VAL A 136 -17.13 8.13 8.07
C VAL A 136 -16.24 9.11 8.83
N MET A 137 -15.12 8.63 9.41
CA MET A 137 -14.17 9.46 10.15
C MET A 137 -13.57 10.56 9.27
N THR A 138 -13.23 10.22 8.02
CA THR A 138 -12.67 11.18 7.07
C THR A 138 -13.70 12.20 6.60
N CYS A 139 -14.94 11.77 6.30
CA CYS A 139 -16.04 12.66 5.90
C CYS A 139 -16.43 13.63 7.00
N LEU A 140 -16.57 13.13 8.23
CA LEU A 140 -17.00 13.94 9.37
C LEU A 140 -15.84 14.69 10.04
N ASN A 141 -14.61 14.41 9.63
CA ASN A 141 -13.38 14.98 10.22
C ASN A 141 -13.35 14.82 11.76
N ILE A 142 -13.71 13.64 12.24
CA ILE A 142 -13.80 13.31 13.66
C ILE A 142 -12.57 12.49 14.07
N ASP A 143 -12.02 12.87 15.20
CA ASP A 143 -10.97 12.12 15.89
C ASP A 143 -11.42 11.84 17.33
N TYR A 144 -11.20 10.62 17.81
CA TYR A 144 -11.59 10.20 19.15
C TYR A 144 -10.46 9.52 19.91
N GLY A 145 -10.62 9.44 21.22
CA GLY A 145 -9.66 8.78 22.11
C GLY A 145 -8.22 9.35 21.96
N PRO A 146 -7.20 8.50 22.03
CA PRO A 146 -5.80 8.93 21.90
C PRO A 146 -5.50 9.60 20.54
N MET A 147 -6.18 9.21 19.46
CA MET A 147 -5.99 9.82 18.14
C MET A 147 -6.27 11.31 18.15
N ARG A 148 -7.30 11.75 18.89
CA ARG A 148 -7.63 13.18 19.03
C ARG A 148 -6.45 13.96 19.66
N THR A 149 -5.75 13.38 20.64
CA THR A 149 -4.59 14.02 21.24
C THR A 149 -3.45 14.18 20.24
N HIS A 150 -3.16 13.14 19.47
CA HIS A 150 -2.16 13.20 18.39
C HIS A 150 -2.49 14.27 17.37
N GLU A 151 -3.75 14.35 16.94
CA GLU A 151 -4.18 15.33 15.94
C GLU A 151 -4.18 16.78 16.45
N LEU A 152 -4.51 16.99 17.75
CA LEU A 152 -4.42 18.31 18.37
C LEU A 152 -2.96 18.78 18.51
N ASN A 153 -2.03 17.88 18.77
CA ASN A 153 -0.61 18.20 18.82
C ASN A 153 -0.03 18.41 17.42
N ALA A 154 -0.43 17.62 16.45
CA ALA A 154 -0.04 17.80 15.05
C ALA A 154 -0.49 19.18 14.51
N ALA A 155 -1.68 19.64 14.87
CA ALA A 155 -2.14 20.98 14.52
C ALA A 155 -1.26 22.10 15.10
N LYS A 156 -0.52 21.83 16.19
CA LYS A 156 0.46 22.75 16.79
C LYS A 156 1.89 22.56 16.24
N GLY A 157 2.07 21.63 15.31
CA GLY A 157 3.37 21.32 14.69
C GLY A 157 4.08 20.10 15.26
N ASP A 158 3.58 19.47 16.32
CA ASP A 158 4.14 18.22 16.86
C ASP A 158 3.45 17.00 16.25
N LEU A 159 4.05 16.47 15.20
CA LEU A 159 3.50 15.34 14.45
C LEU A 159 3.58 13.99 15.17
N TYR A 160 4.39 13.90 16.25
CA TYR A 160 4.67 12.63 16.93
C TYR A 160 3.95 12.49 18.28
N THR A 161 3.79 13.57 19.03
CA THR A 161 3.19 13.61 20.38
C THR A 161 4.06 12.93 21.46
N THR A 162 4.92 11.99 21.10
CA THR A 162 5.81 11.24 22.01
C THR A 162 7.25 11.73 21.90
N PRO A 163 8.09 11.54 22.94
CA PRO A 163 9.50 11.89 22.87
C PRO A 163 10.26 11.08 21.82
N GLU A 164 9.82 9.84 21.60
CA GLU A 164 10.36 8.98 20.56
C GLU A 164 9.87 9.45 19.20
N ARG A 165 10.82 9.75 18.34
CA ARG A 165 10.56 10.28 17.00
C ARG A 165 11.10 9.31 15.95
N PRO A 166 10.47 8.15 15.75
CA PRO A 166 10.95 7.16 14.79
C PRO A 166 10.99 7.78 13.39
N PHE A 167 12.11 7.58 12.71
CA PHE A 167 12.32 8.08 11.35
C PHE A 167 12.26 9.62 11.19
N GLU A 168 12.47 10.40 12.26
CA GLU A 168 12.59 11.87 12.16
C GLU A 168 13.68 12.25 11.15
N ASN A 169 14.82 11.59 11.24
CA ASN A 169 15.98 11.81 10.37
C ASN A 169 15.87 11.10 9.00
N ALA A 170 14.78 10.39 8.72
CA ALA A 170 14.59 9.79 7.39
C ALA A 170 14.41 10.86 6.30
N ALA A 171 14.11 12.11 6.68
CA ALA A 171 14.17 13.26 5.80
C ALA A 171 15.60 13.66 5.38
N GLU A 172 16.64 13.17 6.10
CA GLU A 172 18.05 13.39 5.77
C GLU A 172 18.58 12.39 4.72
N MET A 173 17.79 11.42 4.27
CA MET A 173 18.19 10.58 3.15
C MET A 173 18.45 11.50 1.94
N LYS A 174 19.69 11.46 1.44
CA LYS A 174 20.06 12.19 0.23
C LYS A 174 19.14 11.75 -0.91
N PHE A 175 18.32 12.66 -1.38
CA PHE A 175 17.47 12.47 -2.55
C PHE A 175 17.94 13.37 -3.69
N ASN A 176 17.61 12.98 -4.91
CA ASN A 176 17.86 13.83 -6.08
C ASN A 176 16.92 15.04 -6.02
N PRO A 177 17.44 16.29 -5.96
CA PRO A 177 16.60 17.49 -5.93
C PRO A 177 15.81 17.70 -7.24
N ASP A 178 16.29 17.13 -8.37
CA ASP A 178 15.66 17.23 -9.68
C ASP A 178 14.66 16.08 -9.94
N GLY A 179 14.36 15.26 -8.93
CA GLY A 179 13.39 14.16 -9.01
C GLY A 179 12.02 14.66 -9.44
N LYS A 180 11.31 13.85 -10.22
CA LYS A 180 9.98 14.13 -10.76
C LYS A 180 8.96 13.16 -10.20
N VAL A 181 7.68 13.53 -10.25
CA VAL A 181 6.56 12.64 -9.85
C VAL A 181 6.60 11.29 -10.60
N ILE A 182 7.06 11.31 -11.85
CA ILE A 182 7.17 10.14 -12.69
C ILE A 182 8.16 9.09 -12.12
N ASP A 183 9.19 9.53 -11.37
CA ASP A 183 10.19 8.66 -10.74
C ASP A 183 9.62 7.88 -9.54
N LEU A 184 8.39 8.20 -9.12
CA LEU A 184 7.59 7.41 -8.21
C LEU A 184 6.55 6.58 -8.96
N VAL A 185 5.83 7.19 -9.90
CA VAL A 185 4.65 6.59 -10.54
C VAL A 185 5.04 5.43 -11.44
N ILE A 186 6.09 5.58 -12.25
CA ILE A 186 6.56 4.50 -13.15
C ILE A 186 6.99 3.26 -12.38
N PRO A 187 7.88 3.33 -11.37
CA PRO A 187 8.25 2.16 -10.57
C PRO A 187 7.06 1.44 -9.93
N VAL A 188 6.08 2.19 -9.43
CA VAL A 188 4.87 1.61 -8.83
C VAL A 188 4.04 0.86 -9.90
N ILE A 189 3.84 1.46 -11.06
CA ILE A 189 3.10 0.82 -12.17
C ILE A 189 3.83 -0.45 -12.62
N ILE A 190 5.15 -0.38 -12.82
CA ILE A 190 5.97 -1.55 -13.23
C ILE A 190 5.88 -2.64 -12.17
N LEU A 191 5.89 -2.29 -10.89
CA LEU A 191 5.76 -3.27 -9.81
C LEU A 191 4.39 -3.96 -9.82
N ILE A 192 3.30 -3.19 -9.96
CA ILE A 192 1.94 -3.76 -10.05
C ILE A 192 1.84 -4.70 -11.25
N ILE A 193 2.28 -4.26 -12.44
CA ILE A 193 2.26 -5.08 -13.65
C ILE A 193 3.15 -6.33 -13.48
N GLY A 194 4.34 -6.17 -12.92
CA GLY A 194 5.27 -7.27 -12.65
C GLY A 194 4.68 -8.31 -11.70
N CYS A 195 4.11 -7.88 -10.58
CA CYS A 195 3.45 -8.78 -9.62
C CYS A 195 2.25 -9.50 -10.22
N VAL A 196 1.34 -8.77 -10.87
CA VAL A 196 0.15 -9.37 -11.51
C VAL A 196 0.54 -10.35 -12.61
N SER A 197 1.47 -9.95 -13.49
CA SER A 197 1.96 -10.85 -14.57
C SER A 197 2.63 -12.09 -14.02
N SER A 198 3.40 -11.95 -12.97
CA SER A 198 4.06 -13.07 -12.29
C SER A 198 3.06 -14.00 -11.60
N MET A 199 2.01 -13.46 -10.98
CA MET A 199 0.93 -14.27 -10.41
C MET A 199 0.23 -15.09 -11.49
N ILE A 200 -0.09 -14.50 -12.62
CA ILE A 200 -0.68 -15.19 -13.77
C ILE A 200 0.28 -16.27 -14.30
N TYR A 201 1.56 -15.92 -14.47
CA TYR A 201 2.59 -16.86 -14.97
C TYR A 201 2.75 -18.08 -14.07
N VAL A 202 2.93 -17.87 -12.77
CA VAL A 202 3.07 -18.95 -11.78
C VAL A 202 1.79 -19.81 -11.75
N GLY A 203 0.62 -19.19 -11.84
CA GLY A 203 -0.64 -19.92 -11.88
C GLY A 203 -0.79 -20.80 -13.12
N PHE A 204 -0.34 -20.35 -14.30
CA PHE A 204 -0.29 -21.21 -15.49
C PHE A 204 0.69 -22.38 -15.33
N GLN A 205 1.83 -22.19 -14.69
CA GLN A 205 2.76 -23.27 -14.38
C GLN A 205 2.15 -24.30 -13.42
N ASN A 206 1.27 -23.87 -12.54
CA ASN A 206 0.56 -24.70 -11.57
C ASN A 206 -0.74 -25.32 -12.13
N GLY A 207 -0.95 -25.29 -13.44
CA GLY A 207 -2.07 -25.98 -14.11
C GLY A 207 -3.29 -25.10 -14.39
N GLY A 208 -3.20 -23.78 -14.27
CA GLY A 208 -4.23 -22.86 -14.73
C GLY A 208 -4.40 -22.95 -16.26
N HIS A 209 -5.64 -22.93 -16.75
CA HIS A 209 -5.96 -23.02 -18.17
C HIS A 209 -6.52 -21.71 -18.73
N ASP A 210 -6.99 -20.82 -17.88
CA ASP A 210 -7.46 -19.48 -18.19
C ASP A 210 -6.97 -18.47 -17.14
N LEU A 211 -7.25 -17.18 -17.33
CA LEU A 211 -6.79 -16.13 -16.41
C LEU A 211 -7.33 -16.29 -14.99
N ILE A 212 -8.56 -16.76 -14.84
CA ILE A 212 -9.21 -16.92 -13.54
C ILE A 212 -8.58 -18.09 -12.78
N THR A 213 -8.46 -19.24 -13.45
CA THR A 213 -7.84 -20.44 -12.87
C THR A 213 -6.34 -20.25 -12.66
N ALA A 214 -5.62 -19.57 -13.56
CA ALA A 214 -4.24 -19.21 -13.35
C ALA A 214 -4.06 -18.34 -12.10
N PHE A 215 -4.95 -17.37 -11.88
CA PHE A 215 -4.90 -16.54 -10.69
C PHE A 215 -5.21 -17.33 -9.42
N ALA A 216 -6.19 -18.24 -9.47
CA ALA A 216 -6.55 -19.14 -8.38
C ALA A 216 -5.42 -20.14 -8.04
N ASN A 217 -4.68 -20.61 -9.05
CA ASN A 217 -3.60 -21.59 -8.90
C ASN A 217 -2.24 -20.97 -8.58
N THR A 218 -2.19 -19.65 -8.36
CA THR A 218 -0.91 -18.98 -8.09
C THR A 218 -0.45 -19.21 -6.66
N SER A 219 0.87 -19.41 -6.50
CA SER A 219 1.55 -19.31 -5.21
C SER A 219 2.05 -17.89 -5.03
N ALA A 220 1.44 -17.13 -4.11
CA ALA A 220 1.89 -15.77 -3.79
C ALA A 220 3.35 -15.75 -3.28
N PHE A 221 3.78 -16.82 -2.57
CA PHE A 221 5.14 -16.95 -2.05
C PHE A 221 6.20 -17.05 -3.15
N ASP A 222 5.83 -17.48 -4.34
CA ASP A 222 6.72 -17.61 -5.50
C ASP A 222 6.52 -16.45 -6.48
N ALA A 223 5.28 -16.07 -6.71
CA ALA A 223 4.91 -15.05 -7.68
C ALA A 223 5.37 -13.63 -7.29
N LEU A 224 5.15 -13.23 -6.03
CA LEU A 224 5.49 -11.87 -5.59
C LEU A 224 7.00 -11.60 -5.61
N PRO A 225 7.90 -12.49 -5.12
CA PRO A 225 9.34 -12.29 -5.27
C PRO A 225 9.79 -12.23 -6.72
N LEU A 226 9.24 -13.08 -7.59
CA LEU A 226 9.56 -13.08 -9.02
C LEU A 226 9.14 -11.77 -9.69
N GLY A 227 7.90 -11.35 -9.50
CA GLY A 227 7.36 -10.12 -10.08
C GLY A 227 8.07 -8.87 -9.59
N SER A 228 8.35 -8.80 -8.29
CA SER A 228 9.08 -7.67 -7.71
C SER A 228 10.55 -7.63 -8.17
N LEU A 229 11.21 -8.77 -8.35
CA LEU A 229 12.58 -8.83 -8.87
C LEU A 229 12.65 -8.33 -10.31
N ILE A 230 11.72 -8.78 -11.17
CA ILE A 230 11.62 -8.28 -12.55
C ILE A 230 11.38 -6.77 -12.55
N ALA A 231 10.46 -6.31 -11.72
CA ALA A 231 10.18 -4.88 -11.59
C ALA A 231 11.40 -4.08 -11.11
N LEU A 232 12.15 -4.60 -10.12
CA LEU A 232 13.38 -3.97 -9.65
C LEU A 232 14.41 -3.83 -10.77
N ILE A 233 14.65 -4.91 -11.53
CA ILE A 233 15.61 -4.91 -12.65
C ILE A 233 15.20 -3.87 -13.70
N ILE A 234 13.93 -3.82 -14.10
CA ILE A 234 13.43 -2.86 -15.09
C ILE A 234 13.61 -1.42 -14.58
N ASN A 235 13.40 -1.17 -13.29
CA ASN A 235 13.53 0.16 -12.70
C ASN A 235 14.99 0.60 -12.45
N MET A 236 15.96 -0.30 -12.58
CA MET A 236 17.38 0.02 -12.49
C MET A 236 18.02 0.41 -13.84
N ILE A 237 17.31 0.15 -14.95
CA ILE A 237 17.73 0.49 -16.32
C ILE A 237 17.17 1.84 -16.71
#